data_eb149dabbb281baf55b365e3ebc04826
#
_entry.id   eb149dabbb281baf55b365e3ebc04826
#
_cell.length_a   1.000
_cell.length_b   1.000
_cell.length_c   1.000
_cell.angle_alpha   90.00
_cell.angle_beta   90.00
_cell.angle_gamma   90.00
#
_symmetry.space_group_name_H-M   'P 1'
#
loop_
_entity.id
_entity.type
_entity.pdbx_description
1 polymer ?
#
loop_
_entity_poly.entity_id
_entity_poly.type
_entity_poly.pdbx_seq_one_letter_code
_entity_poly.pdbx_strand_id
1 'polypeptide(L)'
;MKIGFVAEFNPFHNGHIYLISEIRRRFPNCEIVVALSSDYVQRGEIACASFSERKEIALQYGVNEVIELDFFISTQAAHVFAEGSIKKLISKDVDVICFGASDTNNINKYIFAAQTLKDNLEKYNILVKKNLKEGKSYVASTYSAMHQILGDEELIPQDILGFEYTKYIINNNINVKLECVLRTAEHSSLEGKQKYASATLLRKMLKDGKNISQYSPMQISQPIPKIEDKFLEMKEVIMKSSASELAQIMLVSEGMENLFKKNISLAKNYSEFIDLCSSKRYTKSRIKRVLLYVLLGIKKEA
;
A
#
# COMPACT_ATOMS: atom_id res chain seq x y z
N MET A 1 7.53 20.27 -17.02
CA MET A 1 7.42 19.88 -15.59
C MET A 1 6.74 18.55 -15.50
N LYS A 2 7.34 17.58 -14.79
CA LYS A 2 6.80 16.24 -14.60
C LYS A 2 6.26 16.08 -13.19
N ILE A 3 5.03 15.58 -13.07
CA ILE A 3 4.37 15.32 -11.79
C ILE A 3 4.23 13.80 -11.63
N GLY A 4 4.84 13.25 -10.59
CA GLY A 4 4.78 11.84 -10.29
C GLY A 4 3.78 11.52 -9.18
N PHE A 5 3.06 10.40 -9.30
CA PHE A 5 2.33 9.83 -8.20
C PHE A 5 2.34 8.29 -8.23
N VAL A 6 2.05 7.70 -7.09
CA VAL A 6 2.04 6.24 -6.91
C VAL A 6 0.60 5.74 -6.88
N ALA A 7 0.32 4.64 -7.56
CA ALA A 7 -1.02 4.05 -7.60
C ALA A 7 -1.01 2.52 -7.66
N GLU A 8 -2.12 1.94 -7.25
CA GLU A 8 -2.44 0.52 -7.49
C GLU A 8 -3.51 0.38 -8.57
N PHE A 9 -4.39 1.36 -8.72
CA PHE A 9 -5.57 1.32 -9.61
C PHE A 9 -6.35 0.00 -9.48
N ASN A 10 -6.70 -0.34 -8.29
CA ASN A 10 -7.30 -1.64 -7.95
C ASN A 10 -8.75 -1.52 -7.42
N PRO A 11 -9.73 -1.17 -8.31
CA PRO A 11 -9.60 -0.73 -9.71
C PRO A 11 -9.24 0.75 -9.88
N PHE A 12 -8.98 1.17 -11.13
CA PHE A 12 -9.01 2.59 -11.51
C PHE A 12 -10.44 3.11 -11.33
N HIS A 13 -10.63 4.31 -10.74
CA HIS A 13 -11.96 4.84 -10.39
C HIS A 13 -12.01 6.37 -10.42
N ASN A 14 -13.21 6.93 -10.28
CA ASN A 14 -13.45 8.37 -10.38
C ASN A 14 -12.59 9.22 -9.40
N GLY A 15 -12.17 8.66 -8.26
CA GLY A 15 -11.24 9.32 -7.36
C GLY A 15 -9.84 9.51 -7.96
N HIS A 16 -9.40 8.60 -8.84
CA HIS A 16 -8.14 8.75 -9.58
C HIS A 16 -8.27 9.79 -10.70
N ILE A 17 -9.41 9.80 -11.39
CA ILE A 17 -9.73 10.84 -12.39
C ILE A 17 -9.70 12.22 -11.72
N TYR A 18 -10.29 12.33 -10.54
CA TYR A 18 -10.27 13.58 -9.76
C TYR A 18 -8.83 14.01 -9.42
N LEU A 19 -7.99 13.09 -8.94
CA LEU A 19 -6.58 13.39 -8.66
C LEU A 19 -5.85 13.89 -9.92
N ILE A 20 -6.00 13.21 -11.05
CA ILE A 20 -5.40 13.61 -12.33
C ILE A 20 -5.89 15.00 -12.75
N SER A 21 -7.20 15.27 -12.62
CA SER A 21 -7.79 16.57 -12.94
C SER A 21 -7.25 17.68 -12.05
N GLU A 22 -7.10 17.43 -10.73
CA GLU A 22 -6.53 18.40 -9.80
C GLU A 22 -5.06 18.68 -10.06
N ILE A 23 -4.28 17.66 -10.44
CA ILE A 23 -2.88 17.86 -10.88
C ILE A 23 -2.86 18.77 -12.11
N ARG A 24 -3.66 18.49 -13.14
CA ARG A 24 -3.73 19.32 -14.36
C ARG A 24 -4.19 20.75 -14.08
N ARG A 25 -5.14 20.93 -13.16
CA ARG A 25 -5.62 22.25 -12.76
C ARG A 25 -4.54 23.07 -12.05
N ARG A 26 -3.76 22.45 -11.15
CA ARG A 26 -2.67 23.10 -10.40
C ARG A 26 -1.44 23.32 -11.25
N PHE A 27 -1.16 22.43 -12.19
CA PHE A 27 0.03 22.42 -13.03
C PHE A 27 -0.35 22.30 -14.51
N PRO A 28 -0.82 23.40 -15.15
CA PRO A 28 -1.16 23.36 -16.56
C PRO A 28 0.02 22.91 -17.42
N ASN A 29 -0.24 22.09 -18.45
CA ASN A 29 0.77 21.54 -19.38
C ASN A 29 1.84 20.65 -18.71
N CYS A 30 1.60 20.09 -17.52
CA CYS A 30 2.51 19.13 -16.94
C CYS A 30 2.43 17.76 -17.65
N GLU A 31 3.50 17.00 -17.57
CA GLU A 31 3.49 15.56 -17.85
C GLU A 31 3.21 14.80 -16.54
N ILE A 32 2.33 13.82 -16.61
CA ILE A 32 1.96 12.99 -15.44
C ILE A 32 2.61 11.62 -15.60
N VAL A 33 3.41 11.24 -14.60
CA VAL A 33 4.09 9.94 -14.51
C VAL A 33 3.52 9.16 -13.36
N VAL A 34 3.08 7.93 -13.59
CA VAL A 34 2.52 7.06 -12.54
C VAL A 34 3.44 5.87 -12.29
N ALA A 35 3.84 5.68 -11.04
CA ALA A 35 4.42 4.42 -10.58
C ALA A 35 3.27 3.49 -10.15
N LEU A 36 3.01 2.47 -10.97
CA LEU A 36 1.86 1.57 -10.83
C LEU A 36 2.31 0.20 -10.32
N SER A 37 1.67 -0.32 -9.29
CA SER A 37 1.90 -1.68 -8.81
C SER A 37 1.72 -2.72 -9.92
N SER A 38 2.55 -3.76 -9.90
CA SER A 38 2.41 -4.96 -10.74
C SER A 38 1.07 -5.68 -10.52
N ASP A 39 0.91 -6.90 -10.99
CA ASP A 39 -0.33 -7.67 -10.80
C ASP A 39 -0.62 -8.05 -9.34
N TYR A 40 0.34 -7.82 -8.44
CA TYR A 40 0.17 -7.93 -7.01
C TYR A 40 0.28 -6.56 -6.35
N VAL A 41 -0.52 -6.34 -5.32
CA VAL A 41 -0.64 -5.04 -4.64
C VAL A 41 -0.09 -5.07 -3.22
N GLN A 42 0.09 -3.90 -2.63
CA GLN A 42 0.82 -3.67 -1.38
C GLN A 42 0.32 -4.53 -0.19
N ARG A 43 -0.95 -4.91 -0.18
CA ARG A 43 -1.53 -5.75 0.88
C ARG A 43 -1.39 -7.25 0.66
N GLY A 44 -0.62 -7.68 -0.36
CA GLY A 44 -0.44 -9.10 -0.69
C GLY A 44 -1.67 -9.72 -1.34
N GLU A 45 -2.40 -8.94 -2.12
CA GLU A 45 -3.58 -9.35 -2.87
C GLU A 45 -3.27 -9.31 -4.38
N ILE A 46 -4.01 -10.09 -5.18
CA ILE A 46 -3.99 -9.97 -6.63
C ILE A 46 -4.82 -8.77 -7.03
N ALA A 47 -4.33 -7.95 -7.96
CA ALA A 47 -5.11 -6.84 -8.49
C ALA A 47 -6.35 -7.35 -9.24
N CYS A 48 -7.45 -6.58 -9.21
CA CYS A 48 -8.71 -6.99 -9.85
C CYS A 48 -8.67 -6.96 -11.38
N ALA A 49 -7.60 -6.43 -11.96
CA ALA A 49 -7.30 -6.42 -13.39
C ALA A 49 -5.78 -6.44 -13.58
N SER A 50 -5.31 -6.88 -14.76
CA SER A 50 -3.88 -6.96 -15.09
C SER A 50 -3.20 -5.59 -15.06
N PHE A 51 -1.87 -5.60 -14.93
CA PHE A 51 -1.07 -4.38 -15.05
C PHE A 51 -1.36 -3.65 -16.36
N SER A 52 -1.44 -4.38 -17.49
CA SER A 52 -1.68 -3.79 -18.81
C SER A 52 -3.02 -3.06 -18.88
N GLU A 53 -4.12 -3.68 -18.41
CA GLU A 53 -5.45 -3.05 -18.40
C GLU A 53 -5.48 -1.78 -17.52
N ARG A 54 -4.81 -1.82 -16.35
CA ARG A 54 -4.73 -0.68 -15.43
C ARG A 54 -3.84 0.44 -15.98
N LYS A 55 -2.78 0.11 -16.71
CA LYS A 55 -1.93 1.05 -17.44
C LYS A 55 -2.70 1.71 -18.56
N GLU A 56 -3.38 0.93 -19.40
CA GLU A 56 -4.12 1.42 -20.55
C GLU A 56 -5.20 2.44 -20.15
N ILE A 57 -6.03 2.12 -19.16
CA ILE A 57 -7.06 3.04 -18.68
C ILE A 57 -6.44 4.33 -18.11
N ALA A 58 -5.31 4.26 -17.42
CA ALA A 58 -4.62 5.43 -16.90
C ALA A 58 -4.16 6.37 -18.02
N LEU A 59 -3.59 5.82 -19.09
CA LEU A 59 -3.17 6.59 -20.28
C LEU A 59 -4.38 7.25 -20.97
N GLN A 60 -5.50 6.54 -21.12
CA GLN A 60 -6.75 7.08 -21.67
C GLN A 60 -7.29 8.27 -20.86
N TYR A 61 -7.07 8.28 -19.54
CA TYR A 61 -7.51 9.36 -18.64
C TYR A 61 -6.45 10.43 -18.36
N GLY A 62 -5.43 10.54 -19.24
CA GLY A 62 -4.51 11.67 -19.28
C GLY A 62 -3.21 11.49 -18.49
N VAL A 63 -2.85 10.29 -18.08
CA VAL A 63 -1.49 9.96 -17.66
C VAL A 63 -0.59 9.90 -18.90
N ASN A 64 0.62 10.46 -18.82
CA ASN A 64 1.56 10.48 -19.95
C ASN A 64 2.48 9.26 -19.96
N GLU A 65 2.92 8.81 -18.79
CA GLU A 65 3.80 7.66 -18.65
C GLU A 65 3.38 6.81 -17.44
N VAL A 66 3.40 5.49 -17.61
CA VAL A 66 3.19 4.53 -16.52
C VAL A 66 4.41 3.62 -16.42
N ILE A 67 5.07 3.64 -15.26
CA ILE A 67 6.18 2.77 -14.90
C ILE A 67 5.74 1.68 -13.96
N GLU A 68 6.19 0.47 -14.18
CA GLU A 68 5.85 -0.67 -13.32
C GLU A 68 6.69 -0.66 -12.04
N LEU A 69 6.01 -0.81 -10.92
CA LEU A 69 6.63 -1.23 -9.67
C LEU A 69 6.70 -2.76 -9.68
N ASP A 70 7.90 -3.30 -9.69
CA ASP A 70 8.09 -4.74 -9.67
C ASP A 70 7.45 -5.40 -8.42
N PHE A 71 7.33 -6.72 -8.47
CA PHE A 71 6.73 -7.51 -7.40
C PHE A 71 7.33 -7.21 -6.02
N PHE A 72 8.66 -7.11 -5.95
CA PHE A 72 9.37 -6.91 -4.68
C PHE A 72 9.20 -5.52 -4.09
N ILE A 73 8.81 -4.52 -4.87
CA ILE A 73 8.37 -3.20 -4.40
C ILE A 73 6.88 -3.25 -4.06
N SER A 74 6.07 -3.77 -4.99
CA SER A 74 4.60 -3.74 -4.89
C SER A 74 4.04 -4.45 -3.67
N THR A 75 4.71 -5.51 -3.19
CA THR A 75 4.18 -6.40 -2.12
C THR A 75 4.87 -6.22 -0.77
N GLN A 76 5.33 -5.00 -0.47
CA GLN A 76 6.11 -4.71 0.75
C GLN A 76 5.33 -3.93 1.82
N ALA A 77 5.97 -3.78 2.98
CA ALA A 77 5.50 -2.86 4.03
C ALA A 77 5.51 -1.41 3.51
N ALA A 78 4.65 -0.55 4.06
CA ALA A 78 4.42 0.80 3.55
C ALA A 78 5.71 1.62 3.34
N HIS A 79 6.67 1.54 4.26
CA HIS A 79 7.93 2.28 4.15
C HIS A 79 8.84 1.77 3.01
N VAL A 80 8.91 0.44 2.79
CA VAL A 80 9.69 -0.16 1.69
C VAL A 80 9.01 0.10 0.35
N PHE A 81 7.67 -0.05 0.30
CA PHE A 81 6.87 0.31 -0.86
C PHE A 81 7.08 1.79 -1.24
N ALA A 82 7.03 2.70 -0.26
CA ALA A 82 7.24 4.12 -0.48
C ALA A 82 8.64 4.41 -1.02
N GLU A 83 9.67 3.86 -0.39
CA GLU A 83 11.06 4.00 -0.84
C GLU A 83 11.24 3.56 -2.30
N GLY A 84 10.82 2.33 -2.63
CA GLY A 84 10.94 1.79 -3.98
C GLY A 84 10.16 2.61 -5.02
N SER A 85 8.95 3.04 -4.66
CA SER A 85 8.09 3.85 -5.52
C SER A 85 8.69 5.22 -5.80
N ILE A 86 9.21 5.91 -4.77
CA ILE A 86 9.85 7.22 -4.94
C ILE A 86 11.13 7.10 -5.77
N LYS A 87 11.97 6.08 -5.52
CA LYS A 87 13.17 5.83 -6.35
C LYS A 87 12.81 5.66 -7.83
N LYS A 88 11.76 4.90 -8.14
CA LYS A 88 11.28 4.72 -9.53
C LYS A 88 10.81 6.05 -10.15
N LEU A 89 10.05 6.87 -9.42
CA LEU A 89 9.61 8.18 -9.90
C LEU A 89 10.78 9.14 -10.10
N ILE A 90 11.72 9.21 -9.17
CA ILE A 90 12.92 10.07 -9.29
C ILE A 90 13.77 9.66 -10.50
N SER A 91 13.87 8.37 -10.83
CA SER A 91 14.58 7.90 -12.03
C SER A 91 13.94 8.35 -13.35
N LYS A 92 12.76 8.98 -13.30
CA LYS A 92 12.05 9.59 -14.42
C LYS A 92 12.11 11.12 -14.42
N ASP A 93 12.96 11.69 -13.60
CA ASP A 93 13.17 13.14 -13.46
C ASP A 93 11.86 13.89 -13.16
N VAL A 94 11.07 13.38 -12.22
CA VAL A 94 9.86 14.08 -11.78
C VAL A 94 10.21 15.29 -10.91
N ASP A 95 9.55 16.42 -11.18
CA ASP A 95 9.75 17.67 -10.45
C ASP A 95 8.93 17.76 -9.17
N VAL A 96 7.77 17.07 -9.15
CA VAL A 96 6.81 17.08 -8.05
C VAL A 96 6.28 15.68 -7.78
N ILE A 97 6.25 15.28 -6.52
CA ILE A 97 5.52 14.08 -6.07
C ILE A 97 4.19 14.54 -5.49
N CYS A 98 3.09 14.04 -6.06
CA CYS A 98 1.72 14.34 -5.64
C CYS A 98 1.04 13.08 -5.11
N PHE A 99 0.24 13.19 -4.06
CA PHE A 99 -0.54 12.06 -3.52
C PHE A 99 -1.90 12.49 -2.99
N GLY A 100 -2.83 11.55 -2.91
CA GLY A 100 -4.12 11.78 -2.27
C GLY A 100 -4.00 11.68 -0.75
N ALA A 101 -4.39 12.72 -0.02
CA ALA A 101 -4.46 12.73 1.44
C ALA A 101 -5.91 12.62 1.94
N SER A 102 -6.12 12.00 3.09
CA SER A 102 -7.46 11.80 3.65
C SER A 102 -7.91 12.94 4.59
N ASP A 103 -6.95 13.71 5.10
CA ASP A 103 -7.16 14.66 6.20
C ASP A 103 -6.93 16.13 5.80
N THR A 104 -6.20 16.39 4.74
CA THR A 104 -5.87 17.78 4.35
C THR A 104 -5.42 17.88 2.90
N ASN A 105 -5.52 19.10 2.34
CA ASN A 105 -4.85 19.51 1.10
C ASN A 105 -3.61 20.37 1.36
N ASN A 106 -3.21 20.52 2.63
CA ASN A 106 -2.04 21.29 3.04
C ASN A 106 -0.85 20.36 3.25
N ILE A 107 0.05 20.31 2.27
CA ILE A 107 1.26 19.47 2.30
C ILE A 107 2.20 19.82 3.46
N ASN A 108 2.15 21.06 3.98
CA ASN A 108 3.04 21.48 5.07
C ASN A 108 2.83 20.65 6.35
N LYS A 109 1.63 20.10 6.59
CA LYS A 109 1.39 19.17 7.71
C LYS A 109 2.30 17.95 7.61
N TYR A 110 2.38 17.34 6.41
CA TYR A 110 3.21 16.16 6.14
C TYR A 110 4.70 16.48 6.22
N ILE A 111 5.11 17.61 5.63
CA ILE A 111 6.52 18.08 5.66
C ILE A 111 6.95 18.37 7.09
N PHE A 112 6.13 19.11 7.86
CA PHE A 112 6.41 19.43 9.26
C PHE A 112 6.59 18.16 10.10
N ALA A 113 5.66 17.20 10.00
CA ALA A 113 5.75 15.96 10.74
C ALA A 113 7.01 15.16 10.36
N ALA A 114 7.33 15.04 9.07
CA ALA A 114 8.52 14.32 8.60
C ALA A 114 9.81 15.00 9.06
N GLN A 115 9.90 16.34 8.98
CA GLN A 115 11.06 17.10 9.43
C GLN A 115 11.25 16.98 10.94
N THR A 116 10.19 17.10 11.71
CA THR A 116 10.24 16.94 13.18
C THR A 116 10.73 15.54 13.57
N LEU A 117 10.31 14.49 12.87
CA LEU A 117 10.83 13.13 13.13
C LEU A 117 12.30 12.99 12.72
N LYS A 118 12.73 13.63 11.62
CA LYS A 118 14.14 13.65 11.20
C LYS A 118 15.02 14.33 12.24
N ASP A 119 14.59 15.48 12.75
CA ASP A 119 15.32 16.25 13.76
C ASP A 119 15.38 15.54 15.13
N ASN A 120 14.47 14.59 15.36
CA ASN A 120 14.38 13.77 16.56
C ASN A 120 14.62 12.27 16.28
N LEU A 121 15.42 11.92 15.27
CA LEU A 121 15.52 10.56 14.74
C LEU A 121 15.97 9.54 15.79
N GLU A 122 16.93 9.88 16.63
CA GLU A 122 17.41 9.00 17.70
C GLU A 122 16.29 8.68 18.71
N LYS A 123 15.62 9.69 19.20
CA LYS A 123 14.47 9.56 20.11
C LYS A 123 13.35 8.74 19.48
N TYR A 124 13.03 9.02 18.21
CA TYR A 124 12.04 8.26 17.45
C TYR A 124 12.39 6.76 17.39
N ASN A 125 13.62 6.44 17.04
CA ASN A 125 14.06 5.05 16.94
C ASN A 125 14.02 4.32 18.29
N ILE A 126 14.39 4.99 19.39
CA ILE A 126 14.29 4.45 20.75
C ILE A 126 12.84 4.12 21.10
N LEU A 127 11.91 5.06 20.82
CA LEU A 127 10.49 4.89 21.10
C LEU A 127 9.87 3.76 20.26
N VAL A 128 10.22 3.67 18.98
CA VAL A 128 9.76 2.57 18.10
C VAL A 128 10.25 1.23 18.62
N LYS A 129 11.56 1.11 18.95
CA LYS A 129 12.13 -0.13 19.52
C LYS A 129 11.47 -0.53 20.84
N LYS A 130 11.19 0.45 21.72
CA LYS A 130 10.46 0.22 22.98
C LYS A 130 9.07 -0.37 22.71
N ASN A 131 8.28 0.28 21.86
CA ASN A 131 6.93 -0.16 21.52
C ASN A 131 6.90 -1.56 20.86
N LEU A 132 7.89 -1.87 20.01
CA LEU A 132 8.06 -3.21 19.43
C LEU A 132 8.34 -4.28 20.50
N LYS A 133 9.17 -3.97 21.50
CA LYS A 133 9.45 -4.88 22.64
C LYS A 133 8.19 -5.12 23.49
N GLU A 134 7.28 -4.15 23.55
CA GLU A 134 5.96 -4.27 24.21
C GLU A 134 4.97 -5.12 23.38
N GLY A 135 5.38 -5.69 22.25
CA GLY A 135 4.56 -6.57 21.41
C GLY A 135 3.62 -5.84 20.44
N LYS A 136 3.77 -4.52 20.25
CA LYS A 136 3.00 -3.77 19.25
C LYS A 136 3.48 -4.09 17.83
N SER A 137 2.59 -3.94 16.85
CA SER A 137 2.99 -4.01 15.45
C SER A 137 3.88 -2.81 15.07
N TYR A 138 4.64 -2.92 13.97
CA TYR A 138 5.46 -1.81 13.49
C TYR A 138 4.64 -0.54 13.25
N VAL A 139 3.47 -0.66 12.61
CA VAL A 139 2.57 0.48 12.35
C VAL A 139 2.12 1.15 13.65
N ALA A 140 1.68 0.36 14.65
CA ALA A 140 1.28 0.90 15.95
C ALA A 140 2.46 1.52 16.72
N SER A 141 3.65 0.94 16.58
CA SER A 141 4.88 1.43 17.23
C SER A 141 5.34 2.75 16.65
N THR A 142 5.33 2.89 15.33
CA THR A 142 5.70 4.14 14.62
C THR A 142 4.69 5.25 14.88
N TYR A 143 3.38 4.95 14.87
CA TYR A 143 2.32 5.91 15.19
C TYR A 143 2.48 6.42 16.65
N SER A 144 2.63 5.51 17.62
CA SER A 144 2.81 5.87 19.03
C SER A 144 4.08 6.72 19.26
N ALA A 145 5.18 6.41 18.56
CA ALA A 145 6.41 7.20 18.64
C ALA A 145 6.23 8.60 18.03
N MET A 146 5.55 8.70 16.90
CA MET A 146 5.23 9.95 16.24
C MET A 146 4.35 10.84 17.13
N HIS A 147 3.31 10.28 17.73
CA HIS A 147 2.44 10.97 18.67
C HIS A 147 3.22 11.56 19.86
N GLN A 148 4.17 10.81 20.44
CA GLN A 148 4.99 11.29 21.55
C GLN A 148 5.99 12.39 21.15
N ILE A 149 6.37 12.47 19.87
CA ILE A 149 7.31 13.49 19.39
C ILE A 149 6.57 14.75 18.96
N LEU A 150 5.48 14.62 18.22
CA LEU A 150 4.68 15.76 17.72
C LEU A 150 3.85 16.42 18.81
N GLY A 151 3.41 15.65 19.83
CA GLY A 151 2.68 16.16 20.99
C GLY A 151 1.22 16.54 20.73
N ASP A 152 0.80 16.63 19.48
CA ASP A 152 -0.56 16.99 19.07
C ASP A 152 -1.04 16.03 17.98
N GLU A 153 -2.24 15.48 18.18
CA GLU A 153 -2.85 14.54 17.25
C GLU A 153 -3.24 15.18 15.91
N GLU A 154 -3.55 16.47 15.92
CA GLU A 154 -3.86 17.23 14.70
C GLU A 154 -2.65 17.37 13.77
N LEU A 155 -1.44 17.31 14.31
CA LEU A 155 -0.20 17.37 13.53
C LEU A 155 0.16 16.02 12.89
N ILE A 156 -0.50 14.92 13.27
CA ILE A 156 -0.22 13.60 12.76
C ILE A 156 -0.88 13.40 11.39
N PRO A 157 -0.10 13.12 10.31
CA PRO A 157 -0.66 12.77 9.01
C PRO A 157 -1.49 11.48 9.06
N GLN A 158 -2.69 11.52 8.49
CA GLN A 158 -3.61 10.37 8.51
C GLN A 158 -3.40 9.42 7.32
N ASP A 159 -2.78 9.88 6.23
CA ASP A 159 -2.46 9.01 5.09
C ASP A 159 -1.07 8.39 5.28
N ILE A 160 -1.04 7.09 5.57
CA ILE A 160 0.19 6.36 5.88
C ILE A 160 1.16 6.40 4.70
N LEU A 161 0.69 6.16 3.46
CA LEU A 161 1.58 6.11 2.30
C LEU A 161 2.08 7.51 1.94
N GLY A 162 1.21 8.51 1.93
CA GLY A 162 1.61 9.91 1.74
C GLY A 162 2.67 10.37 2.74
N PHE A 163 2.52 9.94 3.99
CA PHE A 163 3.52 10.23 5.02
C PHE A 163 4.85 9.49 4.79
N GLU A 164 4.81 8.21 4.41
CA GLU A 164 6.03 7.44 4.13
C GLU A 164 6.77 8.00 2.91
N TYR A 165 6.06 8.46 1.85
CA TYR A 165 6.70 9.17 0.72
C TYR A 165 7.40 10.44 1.19
N THR A 166 6.69 11.29 1.95
CA THR A 166 7.24 12.55 2.49
C THR A 166 8.45 12.29 3.38
N LYS A 167 8.34 11.34 4.30
CA LYS A 167 9.42 10.96 5.22
C LYS A 167 10.66 10.47 4.47
N TYR A 168 10.49 9.63 3.44
CA TYR A 168 11.61 9.14 2.63
C TYR A 168 12.31 10.31 1.90
N ILE A 169 11.56 11.21 1.29
CA ILE A 169 12.08 12.38 0.57
C ILE A 169 12.85 13.31 1.51
N ILE A 170 12.26 13.64 2.66
CA ILE A 170 12.87 14.54 3.66
C ILE A 170 14.13 13.92 4.28
N ASN A 171 14.08 12.64 4.67
CA ASN A 171 15.22 11.97 5.30
C ASN A 171 16.44 11.87 4.37
N ASN A 172 16.21 11.70 3.07
CA ASN A 172 17.28 11.56 2.08
C ASN A 172 17.64 12.87 1.36
N ASN A 173 17.08 14.01 1.79
CA ASN A 173 17.28 15.32 1.18
C ASN A 173 17.07 15.32 -0.35
N ILE A 174 16.04 14.60 -0.81
CA ILE A 174 15.75 14.50 -2.25
C ILE A 174 15.16 15.84 -2.72
N ASN A 175 15.76 16.43 -3.74
CA ASN A 175 15.32 17.71 -4.31
C ASN A 175 14.12 17.52 -5.25
N VAL A 176 12.94 17.30 -4.68
CA VAL A 176 11.67 17.21 -5.37
C VAL A 176 10.59 17.93 -4.57
N LYS A 177 9.66 18.61 -5.22
CA LYS A 177 8.54 19.26 -4.54
C LYS A 177 7.51 18.22 -4.13
N LEU A 178 6.80 18.50 -3.05
CA LEU A 178 5.72 17.67 -2.54
C LEU A 178 4.39 18.41 -2.64
N GLU A 179 3.35 17.69 -3.04
CA GLU A 179 1.97 18.17 -3.11
C GLU A 179 1.00 17.11 -2.63
N CYS A 180 -0.13 17.53 -2.08
CA CYS A 180 -1.22 16.62 -1.77
C CYS A 180 -2.57 17.16 -2.26
N VAL A 181 -3.49 16.24 -2.52
CA VAL A 181 -4.87 16.52 -2.91
C VAL A 181 -5.79 15.82 -1.93
N LEU A 182 -6.73 16.56 -1.34
CA LEU A 182 -7.72 15.97 -0.45
C LEU A 182 -8.59 14.97 -1.22
N ARG A 183 -8.72 13.76 -0.70
CA ARG A 183 -9.50 12.69 -1.33
C ARG A 183 -11.00 12.99 -1.33
N THR A 184 -11.67 12.52 -2.35
CA THR A 184 -13.14 12.63 -2.51
C THR A 184 -13.92 11.62 -1.68
N ALA A 185 -13.29 10.52 -1.26
CA ALA A 185 -13.86 9.48 -0.41
C ALA A 185 -12.78 8.90 0.51
N GLU A 186 -13.17 8.48 1.71
CA GLU A 186 -12.27 7.80 2.63
C GLU A 186 -11.79 6.46 2.05
N HIS A 187 -10.54 6.14 2.26
CA HIS A 187 -9.88 4.96 1.68
C HIS A 187 -10.58 3.63 2.01
N SER A 188 -11.15 3.51 3.19
CA SER A 188 -11.79 2.29 3.70
C SER A 188 -13.33 2.37 3.77
N SER A 189 -13.93 3.46 3.30
CA SER A 189 -15.39 3.60 3.32
C SER A 189 -16.06 2.47 2.55
N LEU A 190 -17.07 1.86 3.15
CA LEU A 190 -17.98 0.88 2.53
C LEU A 190 -19.26 1.53 1.99
N GLU A 191 -19.31 2.86 1.96
CA GLU A 191 -20.39 3.65 1.41
C GLU A 191 -19.90 4.50 0.23
N GLY A 192 -20.63 4.47 -0.88
CA GLY A 192 -20.39 5.34 -2.02
C GLY A 192 -21.10 6.69 -1.81
N LYS A 193 -20.43 7.78 -2.15
CA LYS A 193 -21.03 9.13 -2.15
C LYS A 193 -21.14 9.63 -3.58
N GLN A 194 -22.37 9.84 -4.06
CA GLN A 194 -22.62 10.29 -5.44
C GLN A 194 -21.86 9.42 -6.46
N LYS A 195 -20.84 9.98 -7.13
CA LYS A 195 -20.00 9.31 -8.13
C LYS A 195 -18.66 8.77 -7.59
N TYR A 196 -18.42 8.84 -6.27
CA TYR A 196 -17.16 8.41 -5.66
C TYR A 196 -17.36 7.22 -4.73
N ALA A 197 -16.44 6.28 -4.81
CA ALA A 197 -16.37 5.13 -3.91
C ALA A 197 -14.91 4.76 -3.65
N SER A 198 -14.65 4.16 -2.49
CA SER A 198 -13.31 3.64 -2.19
C SER A 198 -12.99 2.40 -3.03
N ALA A 199 -11.71 2.18 -3.35
CA ALA A 199 -11.29 0.94 -4.01
C ALA A 199 -11.68 -0.32 -3.21
N THR A 200 -11.75 -0.23 -1.88
CA THR A 200 -12.21 -1.32 -1.01
C THR A 200 -13.68 -1.67 -1.25
N LEU A 201 -14.55 -0.66 -1.32
CA LEU A 201 -15.96 -0.87 -1.67
C LEU A 201 -16.10 -1.46 -3.07
N LEU A 202 -15.37 -0.92 -4.05
CA LEU A 202 -15.45 -1.39 -5.43
C LEU A 202 -15.02 -2.86 -5.57
N ARG A 203 -13.92 -3.28 -4.91
CA ARG A 203 -13.53 -4.69 -4.90
C ARG A 203 -14.57 -5.59 -4.23
N LYS A 204 -15.22 -5.12 -3.17
CA LYS A 204 -16.33 -5.84 -2.55
C LYS A 204 -17.50 -5.98 -3.52
N MET A 205 -17.91 -4.91 -4.19
CA MET A 205 -18.96 -4.94 -5.21
C MET A 205 -18.63 -5.91 -6.35
N LEU A 206 -17.40 -5.90 -6.85
CA LEU A 206 -16.92 -6.84 -7.88
C LEU A 206 -16.95 -8.29 -7.38
N LYS A 207 -16.51 -8.55 -6.15
CA LYS A 207 -16.60 -9.91 -5.55
C LYS A 207 -18.05 -10.39 -5.42
N ASP A 208 -18.98 -9.49 -5.21
CA ASP A 208 -20.42 -9.75 -5.12
C ASP A 208 -21.13 -9.75 -6.49
N GLY A 209 -20.39 -9.65 -7.61
CA GLY A 209 -20.91 -9.60 -8.98
C GLY A 209 -21.70 -8.33 -9.32
N LYS A 210 -21.52 -7.25 -8.54
CA LYS A 210 -22.22 -5.98 -8.73
C LYS A 210 -21.52 -5.07 -9.74
N ASN A 211 -22.31 -4.30 -10.46
CA ASN A 211 -21.80 -3.29 -11.39
C ASN A 211 -21.18 -2.10 -10.66
N ILE A 212 -20.02 -1.64 -11.13
CA ILE A 212 -19.28 -0.49 -10.59
C ILE A 212 -19.20 0.70 -11.53
N SER A 213 -19.91 0.68 -12.69
CA SER A 213 -19.81 1.71 -13.75
C SER A 213 -20.12 3.13 -13.27
N GLN A 214 -20.92 3.29 -12.23
CA GLN A 214 -21.16 4.59 -11.59
C GLN A 214 -19.89 5.22 -10.99
N TYR A 215 -18.94 4.39 -10.54
CA TYR A 215 -17.78 4.80 -9.79
C TYR A 215 -16.46 4.63 -10.55
N SER A 216 -16.44 3.82 -11.59
CA SER A 216 -15.26 3.45 -12.34
C SER A 216 -15.58 3.35 -13.83
N PRO A 217 -14.78 3.98 -14.70
CA PRO A 217 -14.91 3.79 -16.14
C PRO A 217 -14.29 2.45 -16.60
N MET A 218 -13.55 1.76 -15.70
CA MET A 218 -12.85 0.55 -16.03
C MET A 218 -13.82 -0.62 -16.19
N GLN A 219 -13.76 -1.27 -17.34
CA GLN A 219 -14.44 -2.55 -17.56
C GLN A 219 -13.55 -3.68 -17.03
N ILE A 220 -14.09 -4.48 -16.11
CA ILE A 220 -13.33 -5.54 -15.44
C ILE A 220 -13.96 -6.88 -15.73
N SER A 221 -13.16 -7.79 -16.28
CA SER A 221 -13.60 -9.16 -16.56
C SER A 221 -13.97 -9.88 -15.26
N GLN A 222 -15.04 -10.64 -15.31
CA GLN A 222 -15.53 -11.44 -14.18
C GLN A 222 -15.33 -12.93 -14.44
N PRO A 223 -15.04 -13.74 -13.40
CA PRO A 223 -14.77 -13.34 -12.01
C PRO A 223 -13.39 -12.67 -11.85
N ILE A 224 -13.29 -11.71 -10.92
CA ILE A 224 -11.98 -11.10 -10.62
C ILE A 224 -11.06 -12.13 -9.95
N PRO A 225 -9.73 -12.06 -10.19
CA PRO A 225 -8.77 -12.93 -9.52
C PRO A 225 -8.75 -12.65 -8.00
N LYS A 226 -8.66 -13.70 -7.20
CA LYS A 226 -8.66 -13.63 -5.74
C LYS A 226 -7.56 -14.50 -5.17
N ILE A 227 -6.78 -13.98 -4.25
CA ILE A 227 -5.76 -14.76 -3.54
C ILE A 227 -6.41 -15.85 -2.68
N GLU A 228 -7.66 -15.63 -2.24
CA GLU A 228 -8.45 -16.57 -1.46
C GLU A 228 -8.69 -17.90 -2.20
N ASP A 229 -8.78 -17.85 -3.53
CA ASP A 229 -8.99 -19.04 -4.38
C ASP A 229 -7.77 -19.98 -4.39
N LYS A 230 -6.61 -19.45 -3.98
CA LYS A 230 -5.35 -20.18 -3.84
C LYS A 230 -5.14 -20.79 -2.45
N PHE A 231 -6.16 -20.78 -1.59
CA PHE A 231 -6.00 -21.24 -0.21
C PHE A 231 -5.61 -22.73 -0.11
N LEU A 232 -6.16 -23.59 -0.95
CA LEU A 232 -5.82 -25.03 -0.93
C LEU A 232 -4.37 -25.28 -1.32
N GLU A 233 -3.86 -24.58 -2.35
CA GLU A 233 -2.46 -24.63 -2.77
C GLU A 233 -1.55 -24.16 -1.63
N MET A 234 -1.90 -23.01 -1.03
CA MET A 234 -1.18 -22.45 0.12
C MET A 234 -1.16 -23.39 1.33
N LYS A 235 -2.30 -24.03 1.63
CA LYS A 235 -2.43 -25.02 2.70
C LYS A 235 -1.51 -26.20 2.45
N GLU A 236 -1.48 -26.69 1.24
CA GLU A 236 -0.62 -27.82 0.84
C GLU A 236 0.87 -27.46 1.02
N VAL A 237 1.30 -26.27 0.55
CA VAL A 237 2.68 -25.78 0.73
C VAL A 237 3.04 -25.73 2.22
N ILE A 238 2.20 -25.13 3.06
CA ILE A 238 2.48 -25.00 4.50
C ILE A 238 2.50 -26.36 5.18
N MET A 239 1.62 -27.29 4.81
CA MET A 239 1.57 -28.63 5.41
C MET A 239 2.78 -29.49 5.04
N LYS A 240 3.21 -29.46 3.78
CA LYS A 240 4.34 -30.27 3.27
C LYS A 240 5.70 -29.72 3.70
N SER A 241 5.86 -28.40 3.79
CA SER A 241 7.12 -27.78 4.19
C SER A 241 7.42 -28.00 5.67
N SER A 242 8.66 -28.21 6.03
CA SER A 242 9.15 -28.13 7.42
C SER A 242 9.13 -26.68 7.92
N ALA A 243 9.19 -26.47 9.22
CA ALA A 243 9.31 -25.12 9.80
C ALA A 243 10.60 -24.43 9.32
N SER A 244 11.70 -25.17 9.19
CA SER A 244 12.98 -24.64 8.69
C SER A 244 12.89 -24.19 7.23
N GLU A 245 12.18 -24.91 6.36
CA GLU A 245 11.95 -24.50 4.98
C GLU A 245 11.09 -23.26 4.89
N LEU A 246 10.00 -23.18 5.67
CA LEU A 246 9.17 -21.98 5.75
C LEU A 246 9.96 -20.77 6.27
N ALA A 247 10.86 -20.96 7.22
CA ALA A 247 11.71 -19.90 7.74
C ALA A 247 12.68 -19.31 6.68
N GLN A 248 12.99 -20.07 5.59
CA GLN A 248 13.77 -19.57 4.46
C GLN A 248 12.95 -18.70 3.48
N ILE A 249 11.63 -18.72 3.57
CA ILE A 249 10.79 -17.88 2.72
C ILE A 249 10.99 -16.40 3.11
N MET A 250 11.13 -15.54 2.09
CA MET A 250 11.24 -14.10 2.28
C MET A 250 10.04 -13.57 3.06
N LEU A 251 10.26 -12.62 3.95
CA LEU A 251 9.29 -12.04 4.90
C LEU A 251 8.85 -12.95 6.06
N VAL A 252 9.09 -14.25 6.01
CA VAL A 252 8.87 -15.13 7.19
C VAL A 252 9.93 -14.81 8.24
N SER A 253 9.48 -14.43 9.42
CA SER A 253 10.33 -14.02 10.52
C SER A 253 9.63 -14.17 11.88
N GLU A 254 10.39 -14.10 12.95
CA GLU A 254 9.85 -14.00 14.32
C GLU A 254 8.94 -15.16 14.73
N GLY A 255 9.18 -16.38 14.22
CA GLY A 255 8.39 -17.56 14.56
C GLY A 255 7.10 -17.74 13.78
N MET A 256 6.90 -16.98 12.67
CA MET A 256 5.71 -17.11 11.81
C MET A 256 5.59 -18.51 11.21
N GLU A 257 6.70 -19.17 10.90
CA GLU A 257 6.73 -20.55 10.41
C GLU A 257 6.00 -21.51 11.35
N ASN A 258 6.23 -21.39 12.65
CA ASN A 258 5.57 -22.20 13.66
C ASN A 258 4.09 -21.81 13.85
N LEU A 259 3.79 -20.50 13.78
CA LEU A 259 2.42 -19.99 13.82
C LEU A 259 1.59 -20.54 12.66
N PHE A 260 2.14 -20.58 11.46
CA PHE A 260 1.47 -21.11 10.28
C PHE A 260 1.25 -22.62 10.38
N LYS A 261 2.28 -23.38 10.76
CA LYS A 261 2.18 -24.84 10.98
C LYS A 261 1.11 -25.19 12.00
N LYS A 262 1.03 -24.43 13.11
CA LYS A 262 0.04 -24.63 14.17
C LYS A 262 -1.40 -24.40 13.70
N ASN A 263 -1.65 -23.38 12.91
CA ASN A 263 -2.99 -22.91 12.60
C ASN A 263 -3.57 -23.44 11.27
N ILE A 264 -2.72 -23.91 10.34
CA ILE A 264 -3.17 -24.25 8.99
C ILE A 264 -4.18 -25.40 8.97
N SER A 265 -4.07 -26.38 9.88
CA SER A 265 -5.00 -27.52 10.00
C SER A 265 -6.36 -27.10 10.59
N LEU A 266 -6.38 -26.01 11.36
CA LEU A 266 -7.59 -25.51 12.03
C LEU A 266 -8.44 -24.66 11.08
N ALA A 267 -7.82 -24.02 10.10
CA ALA A 267 -8.50 -23.10 9.21
C ALA A 267 -9.27 -23.83 8.09
N LYS A 268 -10.51 -23.42 7.87
CA LYS A 268 -11.39 -23.92 6.80
C LYS A 268 -11.22 -23.12 5.49
N ASN A 269 -10.80 -21.86 5.59
CA ASN A 269 -10.61 -20.95 4.44
C ASN A 269 -9.54 -19.91 4.74
N TYR A 270 -9.18 -19.14 3.70
CA TYR A 270 -8.15 -18.10 3.76
C TYR A 270 -8.42 -17.05 4.84
N SER A 271 -9.66 -16.53 4.96
CA SER A 271 -10.00 -15.49 5.93
C SER A 271 -9.81 -15.98 7.37
N GLU A 272 -10.29 -17.19 7.65
CA GLU A 272 -10.13 -17.82 8.99
C GLU A 272 -8.64 -18.04 9.31
N PHE A 273 -7.84 -18.45 8.31
CA PHE A 273 -6.40 -18.61 8.52
C PHE A 273 -5.70 -17.29 8.83
N ILE A 274 -6.05 -16.20 8.11
CA ILE A 274 -5.55 -14.86 8.41
C ILE A 274 -5.92 -14.46 9.84
N ASP A 275 -7.16 -14.70 10.27
CA ASP A 275 -7.63 -14.34 11.60
C ASP A 275 -6.90 -15.11 12.70
N LEU A 276 -6.71 -16.42 12.54
CA LEU A 276 -5.94 -17.26 13.46
C LEU A 276 -4.46 -16.88 13.58
N CYS A 277 -3.88 -16.34 12.52
CA CYS A 277 -2.47 -15.91 12.49
C CYS A 277 -2.27 -14.43 12.87
N SER A 278 -3.35 -13.65 12.96
CA SER A 278 -3.26 -12.23 13.29
C SER A 278 -3.18 -11.98 14.79
N SER A 279 -2.45 -10.94 15.18
CA SER A 279 -2.26 -10.54 16.58
C SER A 279 -1.94 -9.05 16.68
N LYS A 280 -1.75 -8.53 17.90
CA LYS A 280 -1.24 -7.17 18.11
C LYS A 280 0.11 -6.94 17.41
N ARG A 281 0.96 -7.97 17.29
CA ARG A 281 2.26 -7.92 16.62
C ARG A 281 2.16 -8.11 15.11
N TYR A 282 1.26 -8.99 14.66
CA TYR A 282 1.13 -9.37 13.25
C TYR A 282 -0.21 -8.90 12.70
N THR A 283 -0.19 -7.77 12.00
CA THR A 283 -1.39 -7.25 11.33
C THR A 283 -1.84 -8.19 10.19
N LYS A 284 -3.13 -8.20 9.90
CA LYS A 284 -3.70 -8.96 8.77
C LYS A 284 -2.96 -8.70 7.45
N SER A 285 -2.62 -7.43 7.17
CA SER A 285 -1.86 -7.08 5.95
C SER A 285 -0.44 -7.66 5.94
N ARG A 286 0.23 -7.75 7.10
CA ARG A 286 1.54 -8.41 7.19
C ARG A 286 1.42 -9.90 6.91
N ILE A 287 0.45 -10.58 7.53
CA ILE A 287 0.21 -12.02 7.31
C ILE A 287 -0.11 -12.29 5.83
N LYS A 288 -1.00 -11.51 5.21
CA LYS A 288 -1.34 -11.65 3.77
C LYS A 288 -0.11 -11.56 2.87
N ARG A 289 0.76 -10.56 3.08
CA ARG A 289 2.00 -10.44 2.31
C ARG A 289 2.91 -11.66 2.49
N VAL A 290 3.14 -12.09 3.71
CA VAL A 290 3.97 -13.27 3.99
C VAL A 290 3.40 -14.52 3.32
N LEU A 291 2.08 -14.71 3.37
CA LEU A 291 1.43 -15.86 2.74
C LEU A 291 1.52 -15.84 1.22
N LEU A 292 1.52 -14.67 0.59
CA LEU A 292 1.78 -14.54 -0.84
C LEU A 292 3.19 -15.07 -1.18
N TYR A 293 4.20 -14.71 -0.39
CA TYR A 293 5.57 -15.19 -0.59
C TYR A 293 5.69 -16.70 -0.33
N VAL A 294 4.97 -17.23 0.65
CA VAL A 294 4.89 -18.67 0.92
C VAL A 294 4.27 -19.41 -0.28
N LEU A 295 3.14 -18.90 -0.81
CA LEU A 295 2.46 -19.48 -1.97
C LEU A 295 3.38 -19.52 -3.20
N LEU A 296 4.14 -18.45 -3.43
CA LEU A 296 5.03 -18.34 -4.59
C LEU A 296 6.42 -18.99 -4.36
N GLY A 297 6.70 -19.49 -3.16
CA GLY A 297 7.96 -20.15 -2.83
C GLY A 297 9.19 -19.23 -2.88
N ILE A 298 9.01 -17.90 -2.69
CA ILE A 298 10.08 -16.90 -2.80
C ILE A 298 10.96 -16.97 -1.56
N LYS A 299 12.19 -17.41 -1.73
CA LYS A 299 13.18 -17.58 -0.65
C LYS A 299 13.96 -16.27 -0.40
N LYS A 300 14.51 -16.14 0.80
CA LYS A 300 15.54 -15.15 1.13
C LYS A 300 16.73 -15.39 0.20
N GLU A 301 17.34 -14.32 -0.28
CA GLU A 301 18.65 -14.42 -0.93
C GLU A 301 19.68 -14.94 0.10
N ALA A 302 20.57 -15.83 -0.34
CA ALA A 302 21.60 -16.44 0.50
C ALA A 302 22.70 -15.43 0.84
#